data_32ca071c49509f728990f000d5c91385
#
_entry.id   32ca071c49509f728990f000d5c91385
#
_cell.length_a   1.000
_cell.length_b   1.000
_cell.length_c   1.000
_cell.angle_alpha   90.00
_cell.angle_beta   90.00
_cell.angle_gamma   90.00
#
_symmetry.space_group_name_H-M   'P 1'
#
loop_
_entity.id
_entity.type
_entity.pdbx_description
1 polymer ?
#
loop_
_entity_poly.entity_id
_entity_poly.type
_entity_poly.pdbx_seq_one_letter_code
_entity_poly.pdbx_strand_id
1 'polypeptide(L)'
;MSVTDELLANNARYAESFHGPLPLPPSKHVAVVACMDARIDVYRVLGLQEGEAHVIRNAGGVVTDDGIRSLAISQRLLGTTRSSWSTTPTAGC
;
A
#
# COMPACT_ATOMS: atom_id res chain seq x y z
N MET A 1 22.97 0.93 18.58
CA MET A 1 21.62 1.40 18.25
C MET A 1 20.73 0.24 17.90
N SER A 2 19.50 0.24 18.37
CA SER A 2 18.52 -0.79 18.01
C SER A 2 17.88 -0.48 16.67
N VAL A 3 17.23 -1.48 16.09
CA VAL A 3 16.44 -1.28 14.87
C VAL A 3 15.33 -0.25 15.11
N THR A 4 14.72 -0.28 16.29
CA THR A 4 13.69 0.70 16.65
C THR A 4 14.24 2.13 16.62
N ASP A 5 15.42 2.34 17.16
CA ASP A 5 16.06 3.66 17.14
C ASP A 5 16.33 4.13 15.71
N GLU A 6 16.78 3.22 14.86
CA GLU A 6 17.01 3.50 13.45
C GLU A 6 15.71 3.92 12.75
N LEU A 7 14.63 3.17 12.99
CA LEU A 7 13.33 3.48 12.39
C LEU A 7 12.81 4.83 12.86
N LEU A 8 12.97 5.17 14.13
CA LEU A 8 12.54 6.46 14.66
C LEU A 8 13.33 7.62 14.06
N ALA A 9 14.61 7.46 13.88
CA ALA A 9 15.46 8.48 13.25
C ALA A 9 15.05 8.70 11.78
N ASN A 10 14.76 7.62 11.06
CA ASN A 10 14.29 7.71 9.68
C ASN A 10 12.92 8.38 9.61
N ASN A 11 12.05 8.07 10.56
CA ASN A 11 10.73 8.70 10.62
C ASN A 11 10.81 10.21 10.85
N ALA A 12 11.75 10.64 11.69
CA ALA A 12 11.96 12.07 11.91
C ALA A 12 12.36 12.79 10.61
N ARG A 13 13.25 12.18 9.83
CA ARG A 13 13.64 12.73 8.53
C ARG A 13 12.48 12.75 7.53
N TYR A 14 11.69 11.69 7.52
CA TYR A 14 10.50 11.63 6.67
C TYR A 14 9.52 12.76 7.01
N ALA A 15 9.28 13.00 8.30
CA ALA A 15 8.35 14.04 8.74
C ALA A 15 8.77 15.43 8.27
N GLU A 16 10.08 15.69 8.15
CA GLU A 16 10.58 16.98 7.69
C GLU A 16 10.25 17.25 6.22
N SER A 17 10.17 16.20 5.42
CA SER A 17 9.91 16.33 3.96
C SER A 17 8.52 15.89 3.56
N PHE A 18 7.64 15.61 4.50
CA PHE A 18 6.28 15.18 4.20
C PHE A 18 5.47 16.27 3.54
N HIS A 19 4.90 15.97 2.40
CA HIS A 19 4.02 16.88 1.67
C HIS A 19 2.56 16.56 1.99
N GLY A 20 2.07 17.10 3.06
CA GLY A 20 0.69 16.89 3.48
C GLY A 20 0.01 18.21 3.80
N PRO A 21 -1.29 18.20 4.11
CA PRO A 21 -2.16 17.02 4.14
C PRO A 21 -2.50 16.50 2.74
N LEU A 22 -2.76 15.18 2.67
CA LEU A 22 -3.20 14.54 1.44
C LEU A 22 -4.70 14.23 1.54
N PRO A 23 -5.45 14.26 0.41
CA PRO A 23 -6.85 13.86 0.41
C PRO A 23 -7.01 12.40 0.83
N LEU A 24 -8.12 12.08 1.50
CA LEU A 24 -8.40 10.71 1.91
C LEU A 24 -8.62 9.77 0.72
N PRO A 25 -9.40 10.14 -0.31
CA PRO A 25 -9.55 9.28 -1.49
C PRO A 25 -8.24 9.21 -2.29
N PRO A 26 -7.85 8.02 -2.77
CA PRO A 26 -6.64 7.88 -3.58
C PRO A 26 -6.77 8.59 -4.92
N SER A 27 -5.78 9.38 -5.28
CA SER A 27 -5.87 10.26 -6.44
C SER A 27 -5.94 9.53 -7.78
N LYS A 28 -5.41 8.32 -7.86
CA LYS A 28 -5.48 7.52 -9.09
C LYS A 28 -6.69 6.59 -9.14
N HIS A 29 -7.52 6.58 -8.11
CA HIS A 29 -8.74 5.77 -8.03
C HIS A 29 -8.46 4.27 -8.21
N VAL A 30 -7.36 3.79 -7.66
CA VAL A 30 -6.88 2.42 -7.80
C VAL A 30 -6.67 1.80 -6.43
N ALA A 31 -7.04 0.53 -6.29
CA ALA A 31 -6.68 -0.31 -5.15
C ALA A 31 -5.85 -1.49 -5.64
N VAL A 32 -4.77 -1.79 -4.95
CA VAL A 32 -3.85 -2.86 -5.32
C VAL A 32 -3.81 -3.90 -4.20
N VAL A 33 -3.92 -5.17 -4.54
CA VAL A 33 -3.73 -6.27 -3.61
C VAL A 33 -2.42 -6.98 -3.96
N ALA A 34 -1.53 -7.09 -3.01
CA ALA A 34 -0.20 -7.65 -3.24
C ALA A 34 0.27 -8.51 -2.07
N CYS A 35 1.32 -9.28 -2.30
CA CYS A 35 1.96 -10.08 -1.26
C CYS A 35 2.72 -9.19 -0.27
N MET A 36 2.77 -9.63 0.97
CA MET A 36 3.51 -8.94 2.03
C MET A 36 5.03 -9.17 2.00
N ASP A 37 5.53 -9.89 1.04
CA ASP A 37 6.96 -10.21 0.93
C ASP A 37 7.80 -8.94 1.01
N ALA A 38 8.76 -8.92 1.95
CA ALA A 38 9.57 -7.74 2.22
C ALA A 38 10.48 -7.32 1.06
N ARG A 39 10.70 -8.23 0.11
CA ARG A 39 11.53 -7.95 -1.07
C ARG A 39 10.78 -7.14 -2.13
N ILE A 40 9.47 -6.94 -1.95
CA ILE A 40 8.62 -6.25 -2.91
C ILE A 40 8.23 -4.90 -2.35
N ASP A 41 8.57 -3.85 -3.07
CA ASP A 41 8.11 -2.51 -2.79
C ASP A 41 7.05 -2.16 -3.83
N VAL A 42 5.79 -2.30 -3.45
CA VAL A 42 4.66 -2.09 -4.37
C VAL A 42 4.67 -0.68 -4.97
N TYR A 43 4.99 0.31 -4.14
CA TYR A 43 5.04 1.70 -4.63
C TYR A 43 6.09 1.87 -5.71
N ARG A 44 7.27 1.33 -5.50
CA ARG A 44 8.35 1.43 -6.50
C ARG A 44 8.07 0.62 -7.74
N VAL A 45 7.54 -0.59 -7.57
CA VAL A 45 7.24 -1.47 -8.71
C VAL A 45 6.23 -0.83 -9.64
N LEU A 46 5.21 -0.16 -9.08
CA LEU A 46 4.14 0.43 -9.86
C LEU A 46 4.33 1.93 -10.11
N GLY A 47 5.38 2.52 -9.59
CA GLY A 47 5.62 3.95 -9.75
C GLY A 47 4.63 4.82 -9.02
N LEU A 48 4.15 4.36 -7.86
CA LEU A 48 3.16 5.09 -7.07
C LEU A 48 3.82 5.99 -6.04
N GLN A 49 3.15 7.09 -5.75
CA GLN A 49 3.51 7.99 -4.67
C GLN A 49 2.43 7.96 -3.59
N GLU A 50 2.74 8.53 -2.42
CA GLU A 50 1.79 8.62 -1.32
C GLU A 50 0.50 9.31 -1.78
N GLY A 51 -0.63 8.75 -1.35
CA GLY A 51 -1.95 9.31 -1.68
C GLY A 51 -2.50 8.89 -3.02
N GLU A 52 -1.77 8.13 -3.84
CA GLU A 52 -2.20 7.78 -5.19
C GLU A 52 -3.07 6.53 -5.26
N ALA A 53 -2.86 5.56 -4.36
CA ALA A 53 -3.57 4.29 -4.42
C ALA A 53 -3.74 3.69 -3.03
N HIS A 54 -4.77 2.86 -2.87
CA HIS A 54 -4.85 1.96 -1.72
C HIS A 54 -4.00 0.73 -2.01
N VAL A 55 -3.20 0.31 -1.04
CA VAL A 55 -2.37 -0.88 -1.17
C VAL A 55 -2.70 -1.83 -0.01
N ILE A 56 -3.22 -2.99 -0.35
CA ILE A 56 -3.61 -4.03 0.61
C ILE A 56 -2.62 -5.17 0.45
N ARG A 57 -1.96 -5.57 1.54
CA ARG A 57 -0.94 -6.60 1.48
C ARG A 57 -1.23 -7.70 2.51
N ASN A 58 -1.07 -8.94 2.06
CA ASN A 58 -1.19 -10.10 2.94
C ASN A 58 -0.28 -11.23 2.46
N ALA A 59 -0.27 -12.33 3.20
CA ALA A 59 0.51 -13.50 2.80
C ALA A 59 -0.06 -14.08 1.50
N GLY A 60 0.75 -14.06 0.45
CA GLY A 60 0.39 -14.59 -0.86
C GLY A 60 -0.37 -13.64 -1.77
N GLY A 61 -0.73 -12.45 -1.32
CA GLY A 61 -1.49 -11.50 -2.14
C GLY A 61 -2.86 -12.02 -2.54
N VAL A 62 -3.55 -12.71 -1.62
CA VAL A 62 -4.84 -13.33 -1.91
C VAL A 62 -6.00 -12.46 -1.44
N VAL A 63 -7.14 -12.62 -2.11
CA VAL A 63 -8.36 -11.89 -1.74
C VAL A 63 -9.10 -12.71 -0.70
N THR A 64 -8.93 -12.34 0.56
CA THR A 64 -9.60 -12.95 1.72
C THR A 64 -10.88 -12.19 2.04
N ASP A 65 -11.65 -12.67 3.03
CA ASP A 65 -12.85 -11.95 3.49
C ASP A 65 -12.51 -10.54 3.93
N ASP A 66 -11.41 -10.36 4.64
CA ASP A 66 -10.94 -9.03 5.02
C ASP A 66 -10.53 -8.21 3.80
N GLY A 67 -9.90 -8.83 2.83
CA GLY A 67 -9.57 -8.19 1.55
C GLY A 67 -10.81 -7.71 0.81
N ILE A 68 -11.85 -8.54 0.77
CA ILE A 68 -13.13 -8.17 0.15
C ILE A 68 -13.75 -6.97 0.86
N ARG A 69 -13.76 -7.00 2.20
CA ARG A 69 -14.28 -5.89 2.99
C ARG A 69 -13.51 -4.60 2.71
N SER A 70 -12.18 -4.68 2.68
CA SER A 70 -11.32 -3.53 2.42
C SER A 70 -11.55 -2.96 1.01
N LEU A 71 -11.66 -3.84 0.01
CA LEU A 71 -11.93 -3.42 -1.36
C LEU A 71 -13.30 -2.79 -1.51
N ALA A 72 -14.31 -3.34 -0.82
CA ALA A 72 -15.66 -2.78 -0.84
C ALA A 72 -15.68 -1.36 -0.26
N ILE A 73 -14.98 -1.13 0.83
CA ILE A 73 -14.87 0.21 1.43
C ILE A 73 -14.12 1.14 0.48
N SER A 74 -13.02 0.65 -0.10
CA SER A 74 -12.23 1.41 -1.06
C SER A 74 -13.08 1.89 -2.24
N GLN A 75 -13.91 1.00 -2.79
CA GLN A 75 -14.74 1.33 -3.95
C GLN A 75 -15.93 2.20 -3.59
N ARG A 76 -16.67 1.84 -2.54
CA ARG A 76 -17.95 2.48 -2.23
C ARG A 76 -17.80 3.80 -1.52
N LEU A 77 -16.82 3.91 -0.61
CA LEU A 77 -16.67 5.08 0.22
C LEU A 77 -15.52 5.99 -0.20
N LEU A 78 -14.51 5.44 -0.87
CA LEU A 78 -13.28 6.16 -1.19
C LEU A 78 -13.00 6.27 -2.69
N GLY A 79 -13.95 5.84 -3.52
CA GLY A 79 -13.98 6.19 -4.94
C GLY A 79 -13.01 5.46 -5.85
N THR A 80 -12.46 4.31 -5.43
CA THR A 80 -11.61 3.55 -6.36
C THR A 80 -12.48 2.83 -7.38
N THR A 81 -12.23 3.11 -8.64
CA THR A 81 -12.97 2.52 -9.75
C THR A 81 -12.24 1.34 -10.38
N ARG A 82 -10.97 1.14 -10.03
CA ARG A 82 -10.14 0.05 -10.53
C ARG A 82 -9.47 -0.67 -9.39
N SER A 83 -9.45 -2.00 -9.47
CA SER A 83 -8.69 -2.83 -8.55
C SER A 83 -7.68 -3.63 -9.34
N SER A 84 -6.44 -3.62 -8.90
CA SER A 84 -5.39 -4.44 -9.46
C SER A 84 -4.99 -5.50 -8.46
N TRP A 85 -4.87 -6.71 -8.92
CA TRP A 85 -4.41 -7.82 -8.11
C TRP A 85 -3.07 -8.25 -8.63
N SER A 86 -2.06 -8.21 -7.79
CA SER A 86 -0.72 -8.59 -8.16
C SER A 86 -0.25 -9.74 -7.29
N THR A 87 -0.07 -10.90 -7.91
CA THR A 87 0.74 -11.95 -7.31
C THR A 87 2.15 -11.77 -7.85
N THR A 88 3.11 -11.88 -6.98
CA THR A 88 4.49 -11.78 -7.42
C THR A 88 4.96 -13.12 -7.94
N PRO A 89 5.83 -13.14 -8.94
CA PRO A 89 6.35 -14.38 -9.47
C PRO A 89 7.43 -15.01 -8.59
N THR A 90 7.72 -14.44 -7.44
CA THR A 90 8.75 -14.96 -6.55
C THR A 90 8.24 -16.15 -5.75
N ALA A 91 9.12 -17.14 -5.54
CA ALA A 91 8.80 -18.30 -4.74
C ALA A 91 8.41 -17.88 -3.32
N GLY A 92 7.33 -18.46 -2.80
CA GLY A 92 6.81 -18.16 -1.47
C GLY A 92 5.72 -17.11 -1.45
N CYS A 93 5.41 -16.54 -2.59
CA CYS A 93 4.26 -15.63 -2.78
C CYS A 93 3.25 -16.17 -3.83
#